data_11f12cc2e8400b8d9a13915d99a47e1b
#
_entry.id   11f12cc2e8400b8d9a13915d99a47e1b
#
_cell.length_a   1.000
_cell.length_b   1.000
_cell.length_c   1.000
_cell.angle_alpha   90.00
_cell.angle_beta   90.00
_cell.angle_gamma   90.00
#
_symmetry.space_group_name_H-M   'P 1'
#
loop_
_entity.id
_entity.type
_entity.pdbx_description
1 polymer ?
#
loop_
_entity_poly.entity_id
_entity_poly.type
_entity_poly.pdbx_seq_one_letter_code
_entity_poly.pdbx_strand_id
1 'polypeptide(L)'
;IMTVLLALEAVDRGDVSLTDVVTAQQDRREGLGEDSSSAGIIPGVQLSLRELLYCAMVGSANEACNVIGSYLSGSVSAFVDRMNQRASQLGCVNTHFVNTNGLPAEDHYSTAYDLYLITMEAMKHPLFMEMANTLDYQPESRYVNDGKVIHNSNALISQYSDYNVYQSYLYEGASGIKTGYTRAAGYCLISTAERGNVHAMVIIMGCNGYYNAGIEEFRNFSDSITLYDWVFDNFSYRELLSVTEPMEQVQVKLADGGGEITLYPQQALTALLPADFDTENRDVQVTVYEEKLTAPLEAGTVLGEAKIFLNGDDYGTVRLVNRAAVELAKGEFMRQRVKTVLSNGWVITLLVIIAILAIAYIALVTRYRRLRRKHLRERKLAEQRRRQRQAEQQRAAQEQAAQEQPHDPEPKKSDDGWSEL
;
A
#
# COMPACT_ATOMS: atom_id res chain seq x y z
N ILE A 1 -15.50 -30.79 1.46
CA ILE A 1 -14.80 -29.48 1.58
C ILE A 1 -15.63 -28.53 2.45
N MET A 2 -16.90 -28.28 2.13
CA MET A 2 -17.75 -27.33 2.88
C MET A 2 -17.83 -27.64 4.40
N THR A 3 -17.94 -28.91 4.78
CA THR A 3 -17.92 -29.35 6.20
C THR A 3 -16.64 -28.93 6.90
N VAL A 4 -15.51 -29.13 6.26
CA VAL A 4 -14.20 -28.76 6.81
C VAL A 4 -14.03 -27.24 6.87
N LEU A 5 -14.46 -26.51 5.83
CA LEU A 5 -14.47 -25.03 5.82
C LEU A 5 -15.22 -24.48 7.03
N LEU A 6 -16.47 -24.92 7.24
CA LEU A 6 -17.29 -24.44 8.37
C LEU A 6 -16.69 -24.75 9.75
N ALA A 7 -15.99 -25.90 9.85
CA ALA A 7 -15.30 -26.26 11.08
C ALA A 7 -14.08 -25.36 11.33
N LEU A 8 -13.28 -25.08 10.31
CA LEU A 8 -12.13 -24.19 10.41
C LEU A 8 -12.55 -22.74 10.70
N GLU A 9 -13.61 -22.26 10.06
CA GLU A 9 -14.18 -20.96 10.37
C GLU A 9 -14.65 -20.86 11.84
N ALA A 10 -15.23 -21.94 12.40
CA ALA A 10 -15.64 -21.99 13.80
C ALA A 10 -14.41 -21.97 14.74
N VAL A 11 -13.32 -22.63 14.37
CA VAL A 11 -12.05 -22.59 15.11
C VAL A 11 -11.46 -21.18 15.07
N ASP A 12 -11.42 -20.53 13.92
CA ASP A 12 -10.85 -19.20 13.77
C ASP A 12 -11.64 -18.12 14.52
N ARG A 13 -12.96 -18.31 14.65
CA ARG A 13 -13.79 -17.45 15.50
C ARG A 13 -13.64 -17.72 17.01
N GLY A 14 -12.97 -18.82 17.37
CA GLY A 14 -12.87 -19.27 18.77
C GLY A 14 -14.15 -19.89 19.33
N ASP A 15 -15.11 -20.28 18.48
CA ASP A 15 -16.34 -20.95 18.90
C ASP A 15 -16.04 -22.36 19.41
N VAL A 16 -15.04 -23.00 18.84
CA VAL A 16 -14.54 -24.37 19.16
C VAL A 16 -13.02 -24.41 19.03
N SER A 17 -12.41 -25.47 19.63
CA SER A 17 -10.97 -25.73 19.55
C SER A 17 -10.68 -27.01 18.79
N LEU A 18 -9.56 -27.07 18.08
CA LEU A 18 -9.06 -28.32 17.45
C LEU A 18 -8.85 -29.45 18.47
N THR A 19 -8.63 -29.10 19.75
CA THR A 19 -8.42 -30.05 20.85
C THR A 19 -9.73 -30.44 21.55
N ASP A 20 -10.87 -29.90 21.14
CA ASP A 20 -12.16 -30.29 21.74
C ASP A 20 -12.42 -31.75 21.50
N VAL A 21 -12.82 -32.43 22.58
CA VAL A 21 -13.12 -33.87 22.52
C VAL A 21 -14.59 -34.05 22.13
N VAL A 22 -14.79 -34.58 20.93
CA VAL A 22 -16.12 -34.82 20.35
C VAL A 22 -16.47 -36.29 20.48
N THR A 23 -17.65 -36.59 21.02
CA THR A 23 -18.16 -37.97 21.14
C THR A 23 -19.02 -38.30 19.90
N ALA A 24 -18.64 -39.32 19.15
CA ALA A 24 -19.44 -39.82 18.03
C ALA A 24 -20.78 -40.35 18.49
N GLN A 25 -21.89 -39.72 18.08
CA GLN A 25 -23.24 -40.13 18.41
C GLN A 25 -23.81 -41.16 17.42
N GLN A 26 -25.03 -41.60 17.60
CA GLN A 26 -25.70 -42.58 16.72
C GLN A 26 -25.98 -42.00 15.33
N ASP A 27 -26.21 -40.69 15.20
CA ASP A 27 -26.48 -39.97 13.98
C ASP A 27 -25.28 -39.92 13.01
N ARG A 28 -24.07 -40.30 13.48
CA ARG A 28 -22.86 -40.38 12.63
C ARG A 28 -23.09 -41.20 11.37
N ARG A 29 -23.99 -42.18 11.35
CA ARG A 29 -24.35 -43.03 10.22
C ARG A 29 -25.57 -42.55 9.44
N GLU A 30 -26.11 -41.39 9.76
CA GLU A 30 -27.27 -40.83 9.04
C GLU A 30 -26.98 -40.68 7.55
N GLY A 31 -27.80 -41.32 6.72
CA GLY A 31 -27.69 -41.31 5.25
C GLY A 31 -26.49 -42.05 4.68
N LEU A 32 -25.75 -42.86 5.48
CA LEU A 32 -24.59 -43.61 5.01
C LEU A 32 -24.98 -45.05 4.61
N GLY A 33 -24.57 -45.47 3.38
CA GLY A 33 -24.60 -46.86 2.94
C GLY A 33 -23.43 -47.67 3.49
N GLU A 34 -23.53 -49.02 3.39
CA GLU A 34 -22.47 -49.92 3.85
C GLU A 34 -21.16 -49.74 3.07
N ASP A 35 -21.23 -49.38 1.78
CA ASP A 35 -20.09 -49.19 0.87
C ASP A 35 -19.51 -47.75 0.92
N SER A 36 -19.98 -46.91 1.82
CA SER A 36 -19.45 -45.52 1.91
C SER A 36 -18.09 -45.51 2.60
N SER A 37 -17.18 -44.63 2.11
CA SER A 37 -15.87 -44.40 2.74
C SER A 37 -15.98 -44.12 4.22
N SER A 38 -15.25 -44.84 5.05
CA SER A 38 -15.33 -44.78 6.50
C SER A 38 -13.94 -44.90 7.15
N ALA A 39 -13.72 -44.18 8.22
CA ALA A 39 -12.58 -44.36 9.11
C ALA A 39 -12.88 -45.32 10.28
N GLY A 40 -14.03 -46.03 10.25
CA GLY A 40 -14.43 -47.00 11.26
C GLY A 40 -14.88 -46.39 12.59
N ILE A 41 -15.24 -45.12 12.62
CA ILE A 41 -15.67 -44.44 13.82
C ILE A 41 -17.01 -45.01 14.32
N ILE A 42 -17.01 -45.59 15.51
CA ILE A 42 -18.19 -46.21 16.13
C ILE A 42 -18.82 -45.29 17.22
N PRO A 43 -20.12 -45.50 17.58
CA PRO A 43 -20.75 -44.68 18.61
C PRO A 43 -20.02 -44.76 19.94
N GLY A 44 -19.96 -43.66 20.66
CA GLY A 44 -19.31 -43.55 21.95
C GLY A 44 -17.81 -43.32 21.90
N VAL A 45 -17.18 -43.42 20.72
CA VAL A 45 -15.75 -43.05 20.55
C VAL A 45 -15.58 -41.55 20.70
N GLN A 46 -14.56 -41.15 21.43
CA GLN A 46 -14.17 -39.79 21.66
C GLN A 46 -12.92 -39.48 20.82
N LEU A 47 -13.00 -38.44 20.00
CA LEU A 47 -11.94 -37.99 19.09
C LEU A 47 -11.76 -36.48 19.23
N SER A 48 -10.55 -35.99 19.00
CA SER A 48 -10.36 -34.56 18.86
C SER A 48 -11.03 -34.05 17.59
N LEU A 49 -11.46 -32.78 17.58
CA LEU A 49 -11.97 -32.15 16.36
C LEU A 49 -10.90 -32.22 15.26
N ARG A 50 -9.62 -32.05 15.60
CA ARG A 50 -8.50 -32.20 14.68
C ARG A 50 -8.48 -33.57 14.02
N GLU A 51 -8.58 -34.66 14.81
CA GLU A 51 -8.59 -36.03 14.27
C GLU A 51 -9.78 -36.28 13.34
N LEU A 52 -10.97 -35.76 13.68
CA LEU A 52 -12.15 -35.83 12.82
C LEU A 52 -11.93 -35.13 11.48
N LEU A 53 -11.28 -33.96 11.48
CA LEU A 53 -10.96 -33.20 10.27
C LEU A 53 -9.98 -33.97 9.39
N TYR A 54 -8.95 -34.59 9.95
CA TYR A 54 -8.02 -35.43 9.20
C TYR A 54 -8.72 -36.68 8.61
N CYS A 55 -9.61 -37.32 9.38
CA CYS A 55 -10.41 -38.46 8.86
C CYS A 55 -11.28 -38.03 7.67
N ALA A 56 -11.90 -36.82 7.74
CA ALA A 56 -12.73 -36.31 6.65
C ALA A 56 -11.92 -35.92 5.40
N MET A 57 -10.74 -35.31 5.58
CA MET A 57 -9.93 -34.82 4.45
C MET A 57 -9.07 -35.91 3.84
N VAL A 58 -8.27 -36.63 4.62
CA VAL A 58 -7.33 -37.66 4.13
C VAL A 58 -8.05 -38.97 3.81
N GLY A 59 -8.84 -39.45 4.77
CA GLY A 59 -9.55 -40.72 4.65
C GLY A 59 -10.91 -40.63 3.96
N SER A 60 -11.36 -39.44 3.61
CA SER A 60 -12.70 -39.25 3.02
C SER A 60 -13.84 -39.85 3.86
N ALA A 61 -13.67 -39.89 5.19
CA ALA A 61 -14.62 -40.56 6.11
C ALA A 61 -15.94 -39.77 6.19
N ASN A 62 -17.02 -40.38 5.68
CA ASN A 62 -18.33 -39.75 5.62
C ASN A 62 -18.93 -39.55 7.00
N GLU A 63 -18.76 -40.53 7.90
CA GLU A 63 -19.22 -40.40 9.30
C GLU A 63 -18.51 -39.33 10.08
N ALA A 64 -17.23 -39.01 9.77
CA ALA A 64 -16.52 -37.91 10.39
C ALA A 64 -17.18 -36.56 10.06
N CYS A 65 -17.65 -36.39 8.80
CA CYS A 65 -18.42 -35.19 8.41
C CYS A 65 -19.72 -35.04 9.20
N ASN A 66 -20.46 -36.13 9.43
CA ASN A 66 -21.68 -36.10 10.24
C ASN A 66 -21.37 -35.76 11.70
N VAL A 67 -20.32 -36.36 12.29
CA VAL A 67 -19.90 -36.07 13.67
C VAL A 67 -19.53 -34.59 13.85
N ILE A 68 -18.73 -34.05 12.90
CA ILE A 68 -18.37 -32.62 12.88
C ILE A 68 -19.63 -31.75 12.78
N GLY A 69 -20.55 -32.08 11.86
CA GLY A 69 -21.79 -31.35 11.66
C GLY A 69 -22.67 -31.30 12.91
N SER A 70 -22.92 -32.47 13.51
CA SER A 70 -23.70 -32.58 14.74
C SER A 70 -23.05 -31.86 15.91
N TYR A 71 -21.73 -31.92 16.04
CA TYR A 71 -20.99 -31.20 17.07
C TYR A 71 -21.14 -29.67 16.94
N LEU A 72 -20.98 -29.14 15.71
CA LEU A 72 -21.00 -27.71 15.45
C LEU A 72 -22.40 -27.07 15.44
N SER A 73 -23.47 -27.89 15.25
CA SER A 73 -24.82 -27.36 15.02
C SER A 73 -25.92 -28.10 15.82
N GLY A 74 -25.56 -29.09 16.62
CA GLY A 74 -26.48 -29.89 17.40
C GLY A 74 -27.17 -31.00 16.62
N SER A 75 -27.18 -30.95 15.28
CA SER A 75 -27.68 -32.03 14.41
C SER A 75 -27.08 -31.93 13.00
N VAL A 76 -27.10 -33.04 12.25
CA VAL A 76 -26.72 -33.10 10.84
C VAL A 76 -27.58 -32.14 10.00
N SER A 77 -28.88 -32.13 10.18
CA SER A 77 -29.82 -31.25 9.46
C SER A 77 -29.52 -29.77 9.70
N ALA A 78 -29.37 -29.34 10.94
CA ALA A 78 -29.03 -27.94 11.25
C ALA A 78 -27.67 -27.52 10.67
N PHE A 79 -26.73 -28.45 10.56
CA PHE A 79 -25.45 -28.17 9.91
C PHE A 79 -25.58 -28.04 8.40
N VAL A 80 -26.41 -28.84 7.74
CA VAL A 80 -26.71 -28.74 6.31
C VAL A 80 -27.34 -27.39 5.98
N ASP A 81 -28.24 -26.87 6.82
CA ASP A 81 -28.78 -25.53 6.66
C ASP A 81 -27.67 -24.45 6.69
N ARG A 82 -26.69 -24.59 7.60
CA ARG A 82 -25.51 -23.71 7.63
C ARG A 82 -24.63 -23.83 6.40
N MET A 83 -24.45 -25.08 5.86
CA MET A 83 -23.71 -25.29 4.63
C MET A 83 -24.35 -24.53 3.47
N ASN A 84 -25.68 -24.61 3.31
CA ASN A 84 -26.42 -23.90 2.26
C ASN A 84 -26.36 -22.38 2.45
N GLN A 85 -26.51 -21.91 3.68
CA GLN A 85 -26.35 -20.48 3.99
C GLN A 85 -24.96 -19.98 3.62
N ARG A 86 -23.91 -20.76 3.96
CA ARG A 86 -22.54 -20.35 3.65
C ARG A 86 -22.26 -20.40 2.14
N ALA A 87 -22.75 -21.38 1.43
CA ALA A 87 -22.67 -21.45 -0.03
C ALA A 87 -23.26 -20.20 -0.69
N SER A 88 -24.45 -19.80 -0.24
CA SER A 88 -25.09 -18.54 -0.72
C SER A 88 -24.23 -17.30 -0.43
N GLN A 89 -23.63 -17.19 0.77
CA GLN A 89 -22.73 -16.09 1.13
C GLN A 89 -21.47 -16.05 0.27
N LEU A 90 -20.99 -17.19 -0.19
CA LEU A 90 -19.85 -17.29 -1.11
C LEU A 90 -20.22 -16.99 -2.58
N GLY A 91 -21.50 -16.76 -2.86
CA GLY A 91 -21.98 -16.50 -4.23
C GLY A 91 -22.24 -17.77 -5.05
N CYS A 92 -22.32 -18.95 -4.40
CA CYS A 92 -22.68 -20.19 -5.06
C CYS A 92 -24.17 -20.17 -5.42
N VAL A 93 -24.48 -20.04 -6.71
CA VAL A 93 -25.88 -19.92 -7.19
C VAL A 93 -26.45 -21.23 -7.71
N ASN A 94 -25.59 -22.23 -7.90
CA ASN A 94 -25.96 -23.56 -8.43
C ASN A 94 -25.46 -24.69 -7.52
N THR A 95 -25.55 -24.49 -6.19
CA THR A 95 -25.17 -25.46 -5.19
C THR A 95 -26.26 -25.63 -4.15
N HIS A 96 -26.63 -26.86 -3.87
CA HIS A 96 -27.51 -27.21 -2.78
C HIS A 96 -27.02 -28.46 -2.08
N PHE A 97 -26.77 -28.35 -0.79
CA PHE A 97 -26.36 -29.46 0.07
C PHE A 97 -27.57 -30.09 0.74
N VAL A 98 -27.63 -31.41 0.78
CA VAL A 98 -28.63 -32.22 1.48
C VAL A 98 -28.00 -33.07 2.59
N ASN A 99 -26.68 -33.23 2.52
CA ASN A 99 -25.90 -33.96 3.54
C ASN A 99 -24.54 -33.29 3.75
N THR A 100 -23.80 -33.74 4.75
CA THR A 100 -22.51 -33.18 5.17
C THR A 100 -21.32 -33.68 4.36
N ASN A 101 -21.48 -34.82 3.64
CA ASN A 101 -20.39 -35.64 3.12
C ASN A 101 -20.31 -35.71 1.57
N GLY A 102 -21.40 -35.34 0.87
CA GLY A 102 -21.43 -35.37 -0.59
C GLY A 102 -21.93 -36.67 -1.22
N LEU A 103 -22.50 -37.55 -0.44
CA LEU A 103 -23.17 -38.75 -0.99
C LEU A 103 -24.40 -38.38 -1.82
N PRO A 104 -24.78 -39.18 -2.84
CA PRO A 104 -25.92 -38.91 -3.67
C PRO A 104 -27.21 -38.81 -2.86
N ALA A 105 -27.96 -37.75 -3.10
CA ALA A 105 -29.31 -37.55 -2.60
C ALA A 105 -30.08 -36.72 -3.62
N GLU A 106 -31.41 -36.81 -3.58
CA GLU A 106 -32.26 -35.93 -4.37
C GLU A 106 -31.97 -34.48 -3.99
N ASP A 107 -31.88 -33.58 -4.97
CA ASP A 107 -31.55 -32.16 -4.80
C ASP A 107 -30.13 -31.84 -4.23
N HIS A 108 -29.21 -32.84 -4.17
CA HIS A 108 -27.83 -32.61 -3.82
C HIS A 108 -26.98 -32.38 -5.09
N TYR A 109 -26.61 -31.11 -5.35
CA TYR A 109 -25.87 -30.74 -6.56
C TYR A 109 -24.91 -29.57 -6.31
N SER A 110 -23.95 -29.45 -7.22
CA SER A 110 -23.00 -28.34 -7.30
C SER A 110 -22.48 -28.18 -8.72
N THR A 111 -21.69 -27.14 -8.96
CA THR A 111 -20.97 -26.90 -10.22
C THR A 111 -19.47 -26.78 -9.95
N ALA A 112 -18.64 -26.93 -11.00
CA ALA A 112 -17.20 -26.72 -10.88
C ALA A 112 -16.87 -25.29 -10.42
N TYR A 113 -17.62 -24.28 -10.88
CA TYR A 113 -17.42 -22.89 -10.46
C TYR A 113 -17.78 -22.65 -8.99
N ASP A 114 -18.90 -23.17 -8.51
CA ASP A 114 -19.28 -23.05 -7.11
C ASP A 114 -18.29 -23.79 -6.19
N LEU A 115 -17.82 -24.98 -6.61
CA LEU A 115 -16.77 -25.69 -5.90
C LEU A 115 -15.44 -24.93 -5.89
N TYR A 116 -15.12 -24.20 -6.95
CA TYR A 116 -13.99 -23.27 -6.97
C TYR A 116 -14.14 -22.20 -5.89
N LEU A 117 -15.30 -21.54 -5.78
CA LEU A 117 -15.54 -20.50 -4.77
C LEU A 117 -15.38 -21.06 -3.35
N ILE A 118 -15.96 -22.24 -3.08
CA ILE A 118 -15.87 -22.90 -1.77
C ILE A 118 -14.42 -23.30 -1.46
N THR A 119 -13.70 -23.80 -2.45
CA THR A 119 -12.32 -24.26 -2.28
C THR A 119 -11.36 -23.09 -2.05
N MET A 120 -11.51 -22.01 -2.81
CA MET A 120 -10.71 -20.79 -2.63
C MET A 120 -10.91 -20.18 -1.24
N GLU A 121 -12.13 -20.23 -0.69
CA GLU A 121 -12.36 -19.80 0.69
C GLU A 121 -11.67 -20.73 1.69
N ALA A 122 -11.82 -22.05 1.51
CA ALA A 122 -11.20 -23.04 2.39
C ALA A 122 -9.66 -22.94 2.39
N MET A 123 -9.04 -22.64 1.26
CA MET A 123 -7.59 -22.47 1.12
C MET A 123 -7.03 -21.27 1.90
N LYS A 124 -7.87 -20.33 2.33
CA LYS A 124 -7.42 -19.23 3.21
C LYS A 124 -7.04 -19.72 4.61
N HIS A 125 -7.49 -20.93 5.00
CA HIS A 125 -7.15 -21.55 6.27
C HIS A 125 -5.90 -22.44 6.11
N PRO A 126 -4.76 -22.12 6.72
CA PRO A 126 -3.52 -22.90 6.52
C PRO A 126 -3.67 -24.39 6.84
N LEU A 127 -4.44 -24.73 7.89
CA LEU A 127 -4.68 -26.13 8.26
C LEU A 127 -5.44 -26.92 7.18
N PHE A 128 -6.27 -26.24 6.35
CA PHE A 128 -6.96 -26.89 5.25
C PHE A 128 -5.96 -27.48 4.24
N MET A 129 -4.98 -26.69 3.83
CA MET A 129 -3.95 -27.14 2.89
C MET A 129 -2.96 -28.14 3.54
N GLU A 130 -2.66 -27.97 4.83
CA GLU A 130 -1.89 -28.95 5.60
C GLU A 130 -2.55 -30.33 5.53
N MET A 131 -3.85 -30.42 5.83
CA MET A 131 -4.61 -31.67 5.75
C MET A 131 -4.71 -32.22 4.31
N ALA A 132 -4.99 -31.33 3.33
CA ALA A 132 -5.13 -31.72 1.93
C ALA A 132 -3.82 -32.32 1.37
N ASN A 133 -2.66 -31.86 1.85
CA ASN A 133 -1.34 -32.33 1.43
C ASN A 133 -0.75 -33.45 2.31
N THR A 134 -1.46 -33.84 3.38
CA THR A 134 -1.01 -34.97 4.21
C THR A 134 -1.14 -36.24 3.43
N LEU A 135 -0.01 -36.89 3.13
CA LEU A 135 0.04 -38.14 2.35
C LEU A 135 -0.44 -39.34 3.17
N ASP A 136 0.05 -39.41 4.40
CA ASP A 136 -0.18 -40.49 5.34
C ASP A 136 -0.56 -39.89 6.68
N TYR A 137 -1.73 -40.25 7.18
CA TYR A 137 -2.20 -39.83 8.49
C TYR A 137 -2.19 -41.00 9.46
N GLN A 138 -1.42 -40.91 10.53
CA GLN A 138 -1.45 -41.86 11.65
C GLN A 138 -2.49 -41.43 12.66
N PRO A 139 -3.62 -42.19 12.80
CA PRO A 139 -4.64 -41.86 13.79
C PRO A 139 -4.07 -41.83 15.22
N GLU A 140 -4.53 -40.92 16.04
CA GLU A 140 -4.22 -40.86 17.46
C GLU A 140 -5.00 -41.93 18.22
N SER A 141 -6.24 -42.19 17.79
CA SER A 141 -7.13 -43.18 18.38
C SER A 141 -7.03 -44.52 17.66
N ARG A 142 -6.82 -45.58 18.44
CA ARG A 142 -6.89 -46.96 17.93
C ARG A 142 -8.27 -47.38 17.36
N TYR A 143 -9.30 -46.59 17.64
CA TYR A 143 -10.67 -46.84 17.16
C TYR A 143 -10.92 -46.19 15.77
N VAL A 144 -9.96 -45.49 15.24
CA VAL A 144 -9.98 -44.93 13.90
C VAL A 144 -9.12 -45.83 13.01
N ASN A 145 -9.68 -46.35 11.95
CA ASN A 145 -9.03 -47.25 10.98
C ASN A 145 -8.24 -48.41 11.64
N ASP A 146 -8.73 -48.98 12.73
CA ASP A 146 -8.03 -49.99 13.55
C ASP A 146 -6.61 -49.54 13.99
N GLY A 147 -6.37 -48.23 14.12
CA GLY A 147 -5.08 -47.66 14.44
C GLY A 147 -4.07 -47.74 13.28
N LYS A 148 -4.50 -48.08 12.07
CA LYS A 148 -3.64 -48.14 10.86
C LYS A 148 -3.55 -46.78 10.19
N VAL A 149 -2.46 -46.55 9.50
CA VAL A 149 -2.28 -45.37 8.65
C VAL A 149 -3.42 -45.21 7.66
N ILE A 150 -3.90 -44.00 7.49
CA ILE A 150 -4.84 -43.59 6.46
C ILE A 150 -4.06 -42.92 5.35
N HIS A 151 -4.10 -43.46 4.15
CA HIS A 151 -3.45 -42.90 2.97
C HIS A 151 -4.35 -41.88 2.28
N ASN A 152 -3.74 -40.82 1.74
CA ASN A 152 -4.48 -39.86 0.93
C ASN A 152 -4.96 -40.50 -0.38
N SER A 153 -6.23 -40.34 -0.68
CA SER A 153 -6.83 -40.91 -1.89
C SER A 153 -6.43 -40.17 -3.18
N ASN A 154 -5.79 -38.98 -3.09
CA ASN A 154 -5.37 -38.22 -4.27
C ASN A 154 -4.10 -38.81 -4.91
N ALA A 155 -4.26 -39.47 -6.05
CA ALA A 155 -3.18 -40.14 -6.76
C ALA A 155 -2.17 -39.17 -7.41
N LEU A 156 -2.50 -37.86 -7.54
CA LEU A 156 -1.53 -36.88 -8.02
C LEU A 156 -0.41 -36.58 -7.00
N ILE A 157 -0.67 -36.87 -5.71
CA ILE A 157 0.29 -36.56 -4.63
C ILE A 157 0.74 -37.80 -3.85
N SER A 158 -0.11 -38.82 -3.70
CA SER A 158 0.17 -40.00 -2.88
C SER A 158 0.42 -41.27 -3.74
N GLN A 159 1.61 -41.82 -3.64
CA GLN A 159 1.95 -43.08 -4.28
C GLN A 159 1.18 -44.30 -3.69
N TYR A 160 0.64 -44.15 -2.48
CA TYR A 160 -0.13 -45.17 -1.78
C TYR A 160 -1.63 -45.07 -2.03
N SER A 161 -2.07 -44.14 -2.88
CA SER A 161 -3.46 -44.07 -3.31
C SER A 161 -3.85 -45.34 -4.04
N ASP A 162 -5.03 -45.88 -3.75
CA ASP A 162 -5.59 -47.04 -4.39
C ASP A 162 -5.71 -46.87 -5.92
N TYR A 163 -5.72 -45.64 -6.42
CA TYR A 163 -5.76 -45.32 -7.85
C TYR A 163 -4.41 -45.45 -8.55
N ASN A 164 -3.29 -45.56 -7.80
CA ASN A 164 -1.93 -45.72 -8.36
C ASN A 164 -1.49 -47.17 -8.48
N VAL A 165 -2.40 -48.13 -8.36
CA VAL A 165 -2.08 -49.57 -8.39
C VAL A 165 -1.59 -50.04 -9.76
N TYR A 166 -2.19 -49.55 -10.84
CA TYR A 166 -1.89 -50.01 -12.20
C TYR A 166 -1.00 -49.06 -12.99
N GLN A 167 -1.05 -47.77 -12.70
CA GLN A 167 -0.19 -46.75 -13.30
C GLN A 167 -0.02 -45.60 -12.31
N SER A 168 1.07 -44.83 -12.47
CA SER A 168 1.31 -43.68 -11.62
C SER A 168 0.67 -42.44 -12.20
N TYR A 169 -0.11 -41.72 -11.38
CA TYR A 169 -0.64 -40.40 -11.66
C TYR A 169 0.12 -39.31 -10.92
N LEU A 170 1.21 -39.63 -10.22
CA LEU A 170 2.00 -38.63 -9.51
C LEU A 170 2.40 -37.51 -10.46
N TYR A 171 2.15 -36.27 -10.03
CA TYR A 171 2.43 -35.07 -10.82
C TYR A 171 3.27 -34.11 -10.03
N GLU A 172 4.43 -33.74 -10.57
CA GLU A 172 5.34 -32.78 -9.91
C GLU A 172 4.69 -31.41 -9.74
N GLY A 173 4.77 -30.84 -8.52
CA GLY A 173 4.12 -29.59 -8.18
C GLY A 173 2.64 -29.71 -7.79
N ALA A 174 2.03 -30.92 -7.90
CA ALA A 174 0.65 -31.12 -7.45
C ALA A 174 0.51 -30.96 -5.93
N SER A 175 -0.63 -30.39 -5.51
CA SER A 175 -0.95 -30.12 -4.12
C SER A 175 -2.44 -30.33 -3.88
N GLY A 176 -2.81 -31.13 -2.87
CA GLY A 176 -4.17 -31.42 -2.47
C GLY A 176 -5.08 -31.73 -3.66
N ILE A 177 -6.41 -31.52 -3.62
CA ILE A 177 -7.22 -31.08 -2.48
C ILE A 177 -8.16 -32.19 -2.03
N LYS A 178 -9.03 -32.68 -2.95
CA LYS A 178 -10.01 -33.71 -2.58
C LYS A 178 -10.49 -34.52 -3.79
N THR A 179 -10.52 -35.83 -3.64
CA THR A 179 -11.16 -36.78 -4.56
C THR A 179 -12.62 -37.01 -4.14
N GLY A 180 -13.41 -37.48 -5.06
CA GLY A 180 -14.76 -37.98 -4.79
C GLY A 180 -15.20 -38.96 -5.85
N TYR A 181 -15.87 -40.02 -5.44
CA TYR A 181 -16.47 -40.98 -6.36
C TYR A 181 -17.81 -41.48 -5.81
N THR A 182 -18.79 -41.47 -6.67
CA THR A 182 -20.01 -42.26 -6.53
C THR A 182 -20.45 -42.71 -7.91
N ARG A 183 -21.25 -43.80 -7.97
CA ARG A 183 -21.77 -44.27 -9.26
C ARG A 183 -22.59 -43.18 -9.99
N ALA A 184 -23.27 -42.33 -9.26
CA ALA A 184 -24.09 -41.27 -9.83
C ALA A 184 -23.26 -40.07 -10.27
N ALA A 185 -22.23 -39.68 -9.50
CA ALA A 185 -21.41 -38.48 -9.76
C ALA A 185 -20.21 -38.77 -10.69
N GLY A 186 -19.82 -40.03 -10.88
CA GLY A 186 -18.55 -40.36 -11.53
C GLY A 186 -17.34 -40.02 -10.66
N TYR A 187 -16.17 -40.06 -11.26
CA TYR A 187 -14.91 -39.67 -10.61
C TYR A 187 -14.76 -38.15 -10.64
N CYS A 188 -14.57 -37.59 -9.48
CA CYS A 188 -14.39 -36.14 -9.27
C CYS A 188 -13.03 -35.86 -8.61
N LEU A 189 -12.43 -34.73 -8.92
CA LEU A 189 -11.18 -34.27 -8.31
C LEU A 189 -11.15 -32.75 -8.29
N ILE A 190 -10.77 -32.19 -7.15
CA ILE A 190 -10.26 -30.84 -7.06
C ILE A 190 -8.81 -30.97 -6.67
N SER A 191 -7.94 -30.35 -7.43
CA SER A 191 -6.50 -30.33 -7.17
C SER A 191 -5.88 -28.99 -7.58
N THR A 192 -4.70 -28.69 -7.05
CA THR A 192 -3.87 -27.58 -7.48
C THR A 192 -2.50 -28.09 -7.92
N ALA A 193 -1.83 -27.34 -8.75
CA ALA A 193 -0.42 -27.56 -9.06
C ALA A 193 0.29 -26.24 -9.28
N GLU A 194 1.61 -26.22 -9.08
CA GLU A 194 2.47 -25.10 -9.36
C GLU A 194 3.65 -25.50 -10.23
N ARG A 195 4.04 -24.62 -11.15
CA ARG A 195 5.27 -24.75 -11.93
C ARG A 195 5.89 -23.33 -12.07
N GLY A 196 7.05 -23.13 -11.44
CA GLY A 196 7.65 -21.82 -11.32
C GLY A 196 6.79 -20.88 -10.46
N ASN A 197 6.29 -19.82 -11.05
CA ASN A 197 5.40 -18.85 -10.39
C ASN A 197 3.93 -18.95 -10.83
N VAL A 198 3.61 -19.93 -11.69
CA VAL A 198 2.23 -20.17 -12.13
C VAL A 198 1.57 -21.19 -11.21
N HIS A 199 0.43 -20.82 -10.66
CA HIS A 199 -0.42 -21.67 -9.84
C HIS A 199 -1.72 -21.92 -10.58
N ALA A 200 -2.13 -23.17 -10.68
CA ALA A 200 -3.36 -23.58 -11.35
C ALA A 200 -4.21 -24.46 -10.43
N MET A 201 -5.53 -24.32 -10.53
CA MET A 201 -6.51 -25.21 -9.91
C MET A 201 -7.28 -25.90 -11.02
N VAL A 202 -7.41 -27.22 -10.92
CA VAL A 202 -8.23 -28.00 -11.80
C VAL A 202 -9.37 -28.63 -11.01
N ILE A 203 -10.58 -28.53 -11.54
CA ILE A 203 -11.80 -29.11 -10.97
C ILE A 203 -12.41 -30.02 -12.04
N ILE A 204 -12.38 -31.29 -11.80
CA ILE A 204 -12.94 -32.31 -12.65
C ILE A 204 -14.17 -32.90 -11.97
N MET A 205 -15.25 -33.02 -12.72
CA MET A 205 -16.51 -33.62 -12.28
C MET A 205 -17.06 -34.57 -13.32
N GLY A 206 -17.67 -35.64 -12.86
CA GLY A 206 -18.39 -36.55 -13.76
C GLY A 206 -17.52 -37.40 -14.68
N CYS A 207 -16.22 -37.56 -14.36
CA CYS A 207 -15.38 -38.42 -15.18
C CYS A 207 -15.72 -39.90 -15.06
N ASN A 208 -15.58 -40.61 -16.19
CA ASN A 208 -15.65 -42.05 -16.23
C ASN A 208 -14.27 -42.64 -15.92
N GLY A 209 -14.24 -43.71 -15.10
CA GLY A 209 -13.13 -44.65 -15.13
C GLY A 209 -13.43 -45.65 -16.22
N TYR A 210 -12.45 -46.07 -16.98
CA TYR A 210 -12.61 -47.15 -17.96
C TYR A 210 -11.43 -48.10 -17.94
N TYR A 211 -11.74 -49.34 -18.36
CA TYR A 211 -10.77 -50.37 -18.47
C TYR A 211 -10.34 -50.49 -19.95
N ASN A 212 -9.07 -50.14 -20.23
CA ASN A 212 -8.53 -50.21 -21.59
C ASN A 212 -7.31 -51.14 -21.64
N ALA A 213 -7.37 -52.17 -22.49
CA ALA A 213 -6.29 -53.13 -22.73
C ALA A 213 -5.70 -53.77 -21.45
N GLY A 214 -6.53 -53.98 -20.43
CA GLY A 214 -6.08 -54.56 -19.15
C GLY A 214 -5.63 -53.57 -18.11
N ILE A 215 -5.77 -52.26 -18.38
CA ILE A 215 -5.42 -51.18 -17.47
C ILE A 215 -6.68 -50.39 -17.13
N GLU A 216 -6.93 -50.21 -15.85
CA GLU A 216 -7.96 -49.30 -15.36
C GLU A 216 -7.42 -47.87 -15.39
N GLU A 217 -8.12 -46.96 -16.10
CA GLU A 217 -7.76 -45.58 -16.21
C GLU A 217 -8.75 -44.69 -15.44
N PHE A 218 -8.24 -43.86 -14.53
CA PHE A 218 -9.01 -42.89 -13.75
C PHE A 218 -8.86 -41.50 -14.37
N ARG A 219 -9.81 -41.12 -15.25
CA ARG A 219 -9.72 -39.93 -16.08
C ARG A 219 -9.71 -38.62 -15.28
N ASN A 220 -10.25 -38.61 -14.08
CA ASN A 220 -10.13 -37.42 -13.20
C ASN A 220 -8.66 -37.07 -12.92
N PHE A 221 -7.72 -38.02 -12.92
CA PHE A 221 -6.30 -37.75 -12.76
C PHE A 221 -5.61 -37.49 -14.12
N SER A 222 -5.83 -38.30 -15.14
CA SER A 222 -5.18 -38.12 -16.45
C SER A 222 -5.64 -36.82 -17.13
N ASP A 223 -6.92 -36.47 -17.04
CA ASP A 223 -7.45 -35.19 -17.55
C ASP A 223 -6.90 -34.02 -16.77
N SER A 224 -6.72 -34.11 -15.43
CA SER A 224 -6.08 -33.08 -14.62
C SER A 224 -4.63 -32.83 -15.02
N ILE A 225 -3.84 -33.89 -15.23
CA ILE A 225 -2.46 -33.81 -15.72
C ILE A 225 -2.41 -33.11 -17.07
N THR A 226 -3.27 -33.50 -18.01
CA THR A 226 -3.36 -32.91 -19.35
C THR A 226 -3.67 -31.41 -19.27
N LEU A 227 -4.60 -30.98 -18.38
CA LEU A 227 -4.94 -29.59 -18.19
C LEU A 227 -3.80 -28.81 -17.53
N TYR A 228 -3.08 -29.38 -16.57
CA TYR A 228 -1.91 -28.74 -15.97
C TYR A 228 -0.80 -28.54 -16.99
N ASP A 229 -0.45 -29.56 -17.76
CA ASP A 229 0.55 -29.41 -18.80
C ASP A 229 0.15 -28.34 -19.80
N TRP A 230 -1.12 -28.33 -20.24
CA TRP A 230 -1.61 -27.30 -21.13
C TRP A 230 -1.50 -25.89 -20.51
N VAL A 231 -1.87 -25.69 -19.23
CA VAL A 231 -1.76 -24.38 -18.59
C VAL A 231 -0.30 -23.94 -18.50
N PHE A 232 0.58 -24.82 -18.00
CA PHE A 232 1.98 -24.45 -17.77
C PHE A 232 2.79 -24.29 -19.07
N ASP A 233 2.39 -24.94 -20.15
CA ASP A 233 3.02 -24.79 -21.45
C ASP A 233 2.51 -23.55 -22.21
N ASN A 234 1.28 -23.09 -21.92
CA ASN A 234 0.64 -22.03 -22.68
C ASN A 234 0.47 -20.71 -21.92
N PHE A 235 0.70 -20.66 -20.60
CA PHE A 235 0.56 -19.43 -19.81
C PHE A 235 1.81 -19.15 -19.00
N SER A 236 2.17 -17.86 -18.94
CA SER A 236 3.27 -17.37 -18.11
C SER A 236 2.99 -15.97 -17.61
N TYR A 237 3.61 -15.61 -16.48
CA TYR A 237 3.58 -14.21 -16.04
C TYR A 237 4.47 -13.37 -16.96
N ARG A 238 3.87 -12.36 -17.57
CA ARG A 238 4.52 -11.39 -18.44
C ARG A 238 4.53 -10.02 -17.77
N GLU A 239 5.66 -9.34 -17.87
CA GLU A 239 5.77 -7.95 -17.42
C GLU A 239 5.05 -7.02 -18.39
N LEU A 240 4.01 -6.33 -17.91
CA LEU A 240 3.24 -5.35 -18.67
C LEU A 240 3.77 -3.94 -18.49
N LEU A 241 4.40 -3.67 -17.35
CA LEU A 241 5.00 -2.39 -17.05
C LEU A 241 6.21 -2.58 -16.17
N SER A 242 7.37 -2.08 -16.67
CA SER A 242 8.62 -2.16 -15.92
C SER A 242 8.78 -0.99 -14.98
N VAL A 243 9.42 -1.23 -13.82
CA VAL A 243 9.84 -0.14 -12.92
C VAL A 243 10.77 0.86 -13.60
N THR A 244 11.48 0.46 -14.67
CA THR A 244 12.43 1.32 -15.37
C THR A 244 11.82 2.14 -16.50
N GLU A 245 10.58 1.90 -16.83
CA GLU A 245 9.90 2.55 -17.94
C GLU A 245 9.50 3.99 -17.58
N PRO A 246 9.93 5.01 -18.34
CA PRO A 246 9.52 6.39 -18.12
C PRO A 246 8.07 6.57 -18.56
N MET A 247 7.22 7.09 -17.66
CA MET A 247 5.78 7.23 -17.92
C MET A 247 5.38 8.62 -18.37
N GLU A 248 5.72 9.63 -17.59
CA GLU A 248 5.29 11.01 -17.83
C GLU A 248 6.36 11.98 -17.34
N GLN A 249 6.50 13.12 -18.04
CA GLN A 249 7.34 14.22 -17.61
C GLN A 249 6.49 15.33 -17.02
N VAL A 250 6.77 15.71 -15.78
CA VAL A 250 6.00 16.72 -15.06
C VAL A 250 6.86 17.88 -14.61
N GLN A 251 6.28 19.09 -14.65
CA GLN A 251 6.96 20.32 -14.24
C GLN A 251 6.87 20.52 -12.73
N VAL A 252 8.01 20.79 -12.11
CA VAL A 252 8.12 21.09 -10.68
C VAL A 252 8.60 22.53 -10.51
N LYS A 253 7.78 23.37 -9.88
CA LYS A 253 8.12 24.76 -9.56
C LYS A 253 9.15 24.84 -8.46
N LEU A 254 10.00 25.86 -8.53
CA LEU A 254 11.02 26.14 -7.51
C LEU A 254 12.05 25.00 -7.33
N ALA A 255 12.22 24.16 -8.33
CA ALA A 255 13.22 23.10 -8.35
C ALA A 255 14.63 23.66 -8.61
N ASP A 256 15.63 23.18 -7.88
CA ASP A 256 17.03 23.50 -8.14
C ASP A 256 17.55 22.64 -9.31
N GLY A 257 18.24 23.23 -10.29
CA GLY A 257 18.85 22.53 -11.42
C GLY A 257 17.93 22.17 -12.59
N GLY A 258 16.67 22.60 -12.59
CA GLY A 258 15.70 22.32 -13.66
C GLY A 258 14.37 21.79 -13.12
N GLY A 259 13.28 22.32 -13.61
CA GLY A 259 11.94 22.07 -13.09
C GLY A 259 11.22 20.86 -13.69
N GLU A 260 11.90 19.94 -14.37
CA GLU A 260 11.28 18.78 -15.03
C GLU A 260 11.76 17.47 -14.41
N ILE A 261 10.80 16.63 -14.04
CA ILE A 261 11.07 15.29 -13.51
C ILE A 261 10.29 14.25 -14.30
N THR A 262 10.85 13.05 -14.39
CA THR A 262 10.18 11.91 -15.02
C THR A 262 9.60 11.01 -13.92
N LEU A 263 8.37 10.61 -14.10
CA LEU A 263 7.68 9.65 -13.25
C LEU A 263 7.92 8.23 -13.74
N TYR A 264 8.08 7.32 -12.79
CA TYR A 264 8.32 5.89 -13.03
C TYR A 264 7.35 5.05 -12.20
N PRO A 265 7.00 3.83 -12.65
CA PRO A 265 6.24 2.91 -11.84
C PRO A 265 6.96 2.59 -10.52
N GLN A 266 6.21 2.59 -9.43
CA GLN A 266 6.71 2.24 -8.11
C GLN A 266 7.06 0.75 -8.00
N GLN A 267 6.32 -0.09 -8.74
CA GLN A 267 6.51 -1.53 -8.87
C GLN A 267 6.22 -1.99 -10.28
N ALA A 268 6.77 -3.12 -10.69
CA ALA A 268 6.40 -3.74 -11.96
C ALA A 268 4.95 -4.23 -11.92
N LEU A 269 4.27 -4.17 -13.06
CA LEU A 269 2.98 -4.83 -13.25
C LEU A 269 3.19 -6.08 -14.08
N THR A 270 2.80 -7.22 -13.53
CA THR A 270 2.84 -8.50 -14.23
C THR A 270 1.43 -9.09 -14.32
N ALA A 271 1.13 -9.78 -15.40
CA ALA A 271 -0.12 -10.52 -15.56
C ALA A 271 0.16 -11.92 -16.11
N LEU A 272 -0.68 -12.90 -15.71
CA LEU A 272 -0.68 -14.21 -16.28
C LEU A 272 -1.37 -14.14 -17.64
N LEU A 273 -0.61 -14.40 -18.71
CA LEU A 273 -1.08 -14.27 -20.09
C LEU A 273 -0.70 -15.49 -20.90
N PRO A 274 -1.44 -15.78 -22.00
CA PRO A 274 -1.01 -16.76 -22.99
C PRO A 274 0.41 -16.44 -23.48
N ALA A 275 1.20 -17.48 -23.75
CA ALA A 275 2.59 -17.34 -24.16
C ALA A 275 2.77 -16.55 -25.47
N ASP A 276 1.79 -16.64 -26.36
CA ASP A 276 1.74 -15.95 -27.65
C ASP A 276 0.99 -14.59 -27.61
N PHE A 277 0.57 -14.12 -26.42
CA PHE A 277 -0.18 -12.88 -26.28
C PHE A 277 0.69 -11.66 -26.60
N ASP A 278 0.18 -10.77 -27.45
CA ASP A 278 0.85 -9.50 -27.78
C ASP A 278 0.75 -8.51 -26.62
N THR A 279 1.88 -8.28 -25.96
CA THR A 279 1.99 -7.28 -24.87
C THR A 279 2.47 -5.91 -25.34
N GLU A 280 2.85 -5.77 -26.62
CA GLU A 280 3.34 -4.49 -27.15
C GLU A 280 2.18 -3.51 -27.40
N ASN A 281 1.00 -4.03 -27.74
CA ASN A 281 -0.19 -3.24 -28.05
C ASN A 281 -1.01 -2.94 -26.78
N ARG A 282 -0.36 -2.39 -25.75
CA ARG A 282 -1.00 -1.97 -24.50
C ARG A 282 -1.39 -0.50 -24.54
N ASP A 283 -2.55 -0.15 -24.00
CA ASP A 283 -2.96 1.21 -23.69
C ASP A 283 -2.60 1.55 -22.25
N VAL A 284 -1.81 2.62 -22.05
CA VAL A 284 -1.37 3.07 -20.73
C VAL A 284 -1.95 4.45 -20.45
N GLN A 285 -2.87 4.54 -19.53
CA GLN A 285 -3.51 5.78 -19.12
C GLN A 285 -2.83 6.32 -17.87
N VAL A 286 -2.08 7.42 -18.04
CA VAL A 286 -1.38 8.09 -16.96
C VAL A 286 -2.24 9.19 -16.36
N THR A 287 -2.36 9.21 -15.05
CA THR A 287 -3.02 10.27 -14.29
C THR A 287 -2.04 10.86 -13.28
N VAL A 288 -1.72 12.14 -13.40
CA VAL A 288 -0.92 12.88 -12.43
C VAL A 288 -1.87 13.55 -11.43
N TYR A 289 -1.62 13.39 -10.13
CA TYR A 289 -2.55 13.86 -9.08
C TYR A 289 -2.58 15.37 -8.92
N GLU A 290 -1.46 16.04 -9.19
CA GLU A 290 -1.36 17.49 -9.09
C GLU A 290 -0.76 18.08 -10.37
N GLU A 291 -1.49 18.98 -11.03
CA GLU A 291 -1.00 19.69 -12.23
C GLU A 291 0.21 20.60 -11.95
N LYS A 292 0.42 20.98 -10.70
CA LYS A 292 1.45 21.96 -10.29
C LYS A 292 2.22 21.46 -9.08
N LEU A 293 3.23 20.68 -9.34
CA LEU A 293 4.16 20.25 -8.32
C LEU A 293 5.09 21.40 -7.89
N THR A 294 5.49 21.40 -6.63
CA THR A 294 6.41 22.42 -6.08
C THR A 294 7.48 21.73 -5.23
N ALA A 295 8.75 22.09 -5.45
CA ALA A 295 9.85 21.60 -4.63
C ALA A 295 9.76 22.15 -3.17
N PRO A 296 10.29 21.42 -2.17
CA PRO A 296 11.06 20.18 -2.31
C PRO A 296 10.16 18.95 -2.44
N LEU A 297 10.65 17.90 -3.15
CA LEU A 297 10.01 16.60 -3.26
C LEU A 297 11.03 15.54 -2.86
N GLU A 298 10.65 14.62 -2.00
CA GLU A 298 11.50 13.48 -1.63
C GLU A 298 11.50 12.42 -2.74
N ALA A 299 12.59 11.65 -2.86
CA ALA A 299 12.62 10.51 -3.76
C ALA A 299 11.56 9.47 -3.33
N GLY A 300 10.85 8.88 -4.30
CA GLY A 300 9.79 7.93 -4.03
C GLY A 300 8.43 8.55 -3.68
N THR A 301 8.29 9.87 -3.79
CA THR A 301 6.99 10.53 -3.60
C THR A 301 6.01 10.05 -4.67
N VAL A 302 4.83 9.59 -4.24
CA VAL A 302 3.76 9.17 -5.17
C VAL A 302 3.10 10.42 -5.75
N LEU A 303 3.19 10.58 -7.08
CA LEU A 303 2.74 11.77 -7.78
C LEU A 303 1.65 11.51 -8.82
N GLY A 304 1.36 10.24 -9.09
CA GLY A 304 0.35 9.85 -10.04
C GLY A 304 0.13 8.34 -10.05
N GLU A 305 -0.61 7.89 -11.04
CA GLU A 305 -0.84 6.47 -11.32
C GLU A 305 -0.89 6.20 -12.81
N ALA A 306 -0.56 4.97 -13.20
CA ALA A 306 -0.70 4.44 -14.54
C ALA A 306 -1.66 3.25 -14.51
N LYS A 307 -2.70 3.30 -15.34
CA LYS A 307 -3.65 2.22 -15.53
C LYS A 307 -3.40 1.55 -16.88
N ILE A 308 -3.31 0.23 -16.87
CA ILE A 308 -2.91 -0.56 -18.04
C ILE A 308 -4.09 -1.35 -18.57
N PHE A 309 -4.33 -1.21 -19.88
CA PHE A 309 -5.34 -1.95 -20.61
C PHE A 309 -4.69 -2.75 -21.75
N LEU A 310 -5.18 -3.99 -21.97
CA LEU A 310 -4.83 -4.81 -23.10
C LEU A 310 -6.14 -5.26 -23.78
N ASN A 311 -6.27 -4.96 -25.06
CA ASN A 311 -7.50 -5.26 -25.83
C ASN A 311 -8.79 -4.73 -25.20
N GLY A 312 -8.69 -3.68 -24.35
CA GLY A 312 -9.83 -3.09 -23.63
C GLY A 312 -10.07 -3.66 -22.23
N ASP A 313 -9.40 -4.75 -21.86
CA ASP A 313 -9.47 -5.32 -20.51
C ASP A 313 -8.50 -4.60 -19.56
N ASP A 314 -8.96 -4.35 -18.34
CA ASP A 314 -8.20 -3.68 -17.27
C ASP A 314 -7.30 -4.70 -16.55
N TYR A 315 -5.98 -4.49 -16.63
CA TYR A 315 -4.97 -5.34 -15.98
C TYR A 315 -4.43 -4.77 -14.67
N GLY A 316 -4.85 -3.56 -14.30
CA GLY A 316 -4.54 -2.97 -13.02
C GLY A 316 -3.91 -1.59 -13.08
N THR A 317 -3.63 -1.06 -11.90
CA THR A 317 -3.11 0.29 -11.71
C THR A 317 -1.84 0.25 -10.88
N VAL A 318 -0.82 1.00 -11.31
CA VAL A 318 0.46 1.14 -10.61
C VAL A 318 0.68 2.60 -10.24
N ARG A 319 1.16 2.85 -9.03
CA ARG A 319 1.55 4.19 -8.57
C ARG A 319 2.80 4.68 -9.29
N LEU A 320 2.84 5.97 -9.60
CA LEU A 320 3.97 6.62 -10.23
C LEU A 320 4.72 7.48 -9.22
N VAL A 321 6.05 7.37 -9.23
CA VAL A 321 6.95 8.04 -8.30
C VAL A 321 8.11 8.73 -9.03
N ASN A 322 8.66 9.78 -8.40
CA ASN A 322 9.97 10.32 -8.78
C ASN A 322 11.09 9.45 -8.19
N ARG A 323 12.20 9.27 -8.94
CA ARG A 323 13.34 8.48 -8.47
C ARG A 323 14.37 9.28 -7.69
N ALA A 324 14.48 10.57 -7.98
CA ALA A 324 15.44 11.45 -7.34
C ALA A 324 14.70 12.51 -6.51
N ALA A 325 15.29 12.89 -5.39
CA ALA A 325 14.80 14.03 -4.63
C ALA A 325 14.95 15.32 -5.46
N VAL A 326 13.98 16.22 -5.35
CA VAL A 326 14.00 17.54 -5.99
C VAL A 326 14.19 18.58 -4.91
N GLU A 327 15.35 19.23 -4.93
CA GLU A 327 15.65 20.25 -3.93
C GLU A 327 15.02 21.60 -4.26
N LEU A 328 14.78 22.40 -3.23
CA LEU A 328 14.23 23.72 -3.37
C LEU A 328 15.30 24.71 -3.88
N ALA A 329 15.05 25.40 -4.96
CA ALA A 329 15.84 26.55 -5.43
C ALA A 329 15.71 27.74 -4.46
N LYS A 330 16.52 27.75 -3.39
CA LYS A 330 16.45 28.75 -2.30
C LYS A 330 16.46 30.19 -2.80
N GLY A 331 17.24 30.46 -3.86
CA GLY A 331 17.32 31.81 -4.45
C GLY A 331 16.01 32.25 -5.11
N GLU A 332 15.38 31.39 -5.89
CA GLU A 332 14.09 31.68 -6.54
C GLU A 332 12.95 31.75 -5.54
N PHE A 333 12.94 30.85 -4.57
CA PHE A 333 11.96 30.87 -3.48
C PHE A 333 12.01 32.18 -2.70
N MET A 334 13.22 32.66 -2.35
CA MET A 334 13.38 33.94 -1.66
C MET A 334 12.93 35.12 -2.56
N ARG A 335 13.27 35.11 -3.85
CA ARG A 335 12.80 36.13 -4.81
C ARG A 335 11.27 36.15 -4.89
N GLN A 336 10.64 34.99 -4.98
CA GLN A 336 9.19 34.89 -5.05
C GLN A 336 8.53 35.37 -3.74
N ARG A 337 9.06 35.00 -2.58
CA ARG A 337 8.59 35.50 -1.28
C ARG A 337 8.72 37.03 -1.18
N VAL A 338 9.88 37.56 -1.51
CA VAL A 338 10.11 38.98 -1.54
C VAL A 338 9.12 39.68 -2.46
N LYS A 339 8.92 39.17 -3.66
CA LYS A 339 7.94 39.72 -4.63
C LYS A 339 6.52 39.67 -4.06
N THR A 340 6.11 38.57 -3.43
CA THR A 340 4.78 38.41 -2.82
C THR A 340 4.59 39.39 -1.65
N VAL A 341 5.61 39.52 -0.81
CA VAL A 341 5.56 40.49 0.33
C VAL A 341 5.50 41.92 -0.18
N LEU A 342 6.33 42.28 -1.16
CA LEU A 342 6.34 43.63 -1.73
C LEU A 342 5.09 43.94 -2.57
N SER A 343 4.40 42.95 -3.12
CA SER A 343 3.14 43.15 -3.83
C SER A 343 1.91 43.21 -2.91
N ASN A 344 2.08 42.96 -1.62
CA ASN A 344 0.99 43.04 -0.66
C ASN A 344 0.63 44.51 -0.40
N GLY A 345 -0.63 44.88 -0.66
CA GLY A 345 -1.13 46.26 -0.53
C GLY A 345 -0.83 46.91 0.86
N TRP A 346 -0.90 46.14 1.93
CA TRP A 346 -0.57 46.63 3.28
C TRP A 346 0.93 46.95 3.44
N VAL A 347 1.81 46.11 2.85
CA VAL A 347 3.27 46.37 2.89
C VAL A 347 3.63 47.61 2.08
N ILE A 348 3.04 47.77 0.89
CA ILE A 348 3.22 48.98 0.07
C ILE A 348 2.76 50.20 0.84
N THR A 349 1.59 50.17 1.47
CA THR A 349 1.06 51.28 2.28
C THR A 349 2.00 51.63 3.44
N LEU A 350 2.51 50.62 4.14
CA LEU A 350 3.47 50.79 5.23
C LEU A 350 4.77 51.46 4.75
N LEU A 351 5.32 50.99 3.63
CA LEU A 351 6.54 51.54 3.02
C LEU A 351 6.33 53.01 2.59
N VAL A 352 5.16 53.36 2.04
CA VAL A 352 4.81 54.75 1.68
C VAL A 352 4.72 55.61 2.93
N ILE A 353 4.10 55.14 4.00
CA ILE A 353 4.04 55.86 5.28
C ILE A 353 5.45 56.11 5.84
N ILE A 354 6.32 55.11 5.85
CA ILE A 354 7.71 55.23 6.31
C ILE A 354 8.46 56.27 5.46
N ALA A 355 8.29 56.24 4.13
CA ALA A 355 8.92 57.19 3.22
C ALA A 355 8.43 58.63 3.50
N ILE A 356 7.14 58.84 3.70
CA ILE A 356 6.57 60.14 4.07
C ILE A 356 7.16 60.66 5.42
N LEU A 357 7.22 59.78 6.42
CA LEU A 357 7.80 60.12 7.73
C LEU A 357 9.29 60.47 7.61
N ALA A 358 10.05 59.74 6.80
CA ALA A 358 11.45 60.01 6.54
C ALA A 358 11.65 61.41 5.85
N ILE A 359 10.83 61.70 4.84
CA ILE A 359 10.85 63.00 4.15
C ILE A 359 10.49 64.11 5.15
N ALA A 360 9.44 63.94 5.96
CA ALA A 360 9.04 64.92 7.00
C ALA A 360 10.16 65.11 8.01
N TYR A 361 10.81 64.06 8.46
CA TYR A 361 11.96 64.16 9.36
C TYR A 361 13.13 64.95 8.75
N ILE A 362 13.50 64.65 7.50
CA ILE A 362 14.57 65.38 6.78
C ILE A 362 14.20 66.85 6.65
N ALA A 363 12.94 67.16 6.29
CA ALA A 363 12.44 68.57 6.23
C ALA A 363 12.52 69.24 7.56
N LEU A 364 12.12 68.60 8.65
CA LEU A 364 12.21 69.12 10.02
C LEU A 364 13.67 69.42 10.43
N VAL A 365 14.57 68.43 10.20
CA VAL A 365 15.99 68.62 10.53
C VAL A 365 16.63 69.76 9.71
N THR A 366 16.31 69.82 8.41
CA THR A 366 16.82 70.96 7.57
C THR A 366 16.29 72.28 7.99
N ARG A 367 14.97 72.37 8.34
CA ARG A 367 14.37 73.58 8.89
C ARG A 367 15.01 73.97 10.21
N TYR A 368 15.21 73.06 11.14
CA TYR A 368 15.90 73.27 12.40
C TYR A 368 17.34 73.78 12.22
N ARG A 369 18.12 73.16 11.31
CA ARG A 369 19.48 73.59 10.97
C ARG A 369 19.52 74.98 10.37
N ARG A 370 18.53 75.36 9.52
CA ARG A 370 18.42 76.75 8.95
C ARG A 370 18.10 77.76 10.04
N LEU A 371 17.15 77.53 10.96
CA LEU A 371 16.81 78.33 12.07
C LEU A 371 18.01 78.58 13.03
N ARG A 372 18.69 77.46 13.36
CA ARG A 372 19.90 77.55 14.22
C ARG A 372 21.01 78.35 13.57
N ARG A 373 21.22 78.26 12.28
CA ARG A 373 22.20 79.09 11.55
C ARG A 373 21.79 80.51 11.52
N LYS A 374 20.48 80.83 11.39
CA LYS A 374 19.96 82.27 11.46
C LYS A 374 20.22 82.85 12.83
N HIS A 375 19.85 82.15 13.91
CA HIS A 375 20.12 82.67 15.28
C HIS A 375 21.60 82.81 15.59
N LEU A 376 22.47 81.91 15.09
CA LEU A 376 23.92 82.10 15.25
C LEU A 376 24.46 83.28 14.47
N ARG A 377 23.93 83.57 13.29
CA ARG A 377 24.28 84.82 12.55
C ARG A 377 23.80 86.09 13.27
N GLU A 378 22.58 86.07 13.76
CA GLU A 378 22.00 87.20 14.53
C GLU A 378 22.82 87.48 15.81
N ARG A 379 23.24 86.43 16.53
CA ARG A 379 24.11 86.54 17.71
C ARG A 379 25.47 87.17 17.36
N LYS A 380 26.11 86.61 16.26
CA LYS A 380 27.38 87.21 15.83
C LYS A 380 27.27 88.62 15.38
N LEU A 381 26.18 88.99 14.71
CA LEU A 381 25.93 90.39 14.32
C LEU A 381 25.66 91.30 15.53
N ALA A 382 24.91 90.85 16.51
CA ALA A 382 24.67 91.54 17.76
C ALA A 382 25.96 91.71 18.55
N GLU A 383 26.84 90.70 18.57
CA GLU A 383 28.13 90.78 19.23
C GLU A 383 29.10 91.75 18.51
N GLN A 384 29.10 91.81 17.18
CA GLN A 384 29.85 92.74 16.37
C GLN A 384 29.34 94.17 16.63
N ARG A 385 28.02 94.45 16.68
CA ARG A 385 27.43 95.73 17.00
C ARG A 385 27.77 96.16 18.41
N ARG A 386 27.82 95.23 19.37
CA ARG A 386 28.28 95.55 20.75
C ARG A 386 29.75 95.98 20.78
N ARG A 387 30.64 95.22 20.06
CA ARG A 387 32.07 95.56 19.98
C ARG A 387 32.28 96.92 19.28
N GLN A 388 31.52 97.23 18.23
CA GLN A 388 31.58 98.58 17.57
C GLN A 388 31.14 99.65 18.51
N ARG A 389 30.03 99.50 19.20
CA ARG A 389 29.57 100.48 20.19
C ARG A 389 30.58 100.74 21.34
N GLN A 390 31.22 99.63 21.81
CA GLN A 390 32.25 99.74 22.82
C GLN A 390 33.51 100.43 22.30
N ALA A 391 33.90 100.19 21.05
CA ALA A 391 35.02 100.86 20.40
C ALA A 391 34.72 102.35 20.12
N GLU A 392 33.47 102.71 19.72
CA GLU A 392 33.02 104.09 19.57
C GLU A 392 33.00 104.81 20.90
N GLN A 393 32.52 104.20 21.97
CA GLN A 393 32.56 104.71 23.33
C GLN A 393 34.00 104.98 23.84
N GLN A 394 34.93 104.01 23.54
CA GLN A 394 36.34 104.20 23.90
C GLN A 394 37.02 105.26 23.08
N ARG A 395 36.68 105.45 21.78
CA ARG A 395 37.18 106.59 20.97
C ARG A 395 36.64 107.88 21.46
N ALA A 396 35.35 108.00 21.76
CA ALA A 396 34.77 109.20 22.31
C ALA A 396 35.37 109.58 23.68
N ALA A 397 35.65 108.56 24.54
CA ALA A 397 36.33 108.82 25.84
C ALA A 397 37.80 109.21 25.63
N GLN A 398 38.50 108.74 24.62
CA GLN A 398 39.87 109.18 24.29
C GLN A 398 39.91 110.57 23.69
N GLU A 399 38.93 110.94 22.84
CA GLU A 399 38.79 112.31 22.33
C GLU A 399 38.46 113.33 23.42
N GLN A 400 37.63 113.00 24.41
CA GLN A 400 37.37 113.86 25.57
C GLN A 400 38.62 114.00 26.45
N ALA A 401 39.39 112.93 26.65
CA ALA A 401 40.63 112.97 27.42
C ALA A 401 41.77 113.79 26.73
N ALA A 402 41.74 113.87 25.37
CA ALA A 402 42.70 114.65 24.61
C ALA A 402 42.39 116.17 24.62
N GLN A 403 41.17 116.65 24.99
CA GLN A 403 40.78 118.06 25.11
C GLN A 403 41.03 118.65 26.47
N GLU A 404 41.50 117.96 27.49
CA GLU A 404 41.74 118.42 28.86
C GLU A 404 43.26 118.53 29.24
N GLN A 405 44.20 118.69 28.34
CA GLN A 405 45.59 119.01 28.72
C GLN A 405 45.97 120.41 28.47
N PRO A 406 46.48 121.12 29.46
CA PRO A 406 46.90 122.52 29.39
C PRO A 406 48.29 122.73 28.75
N HIS A 407 48.40 123.81 28.07
CA HIS A 407 49.58 124.36 27.42
C HIS A 407 50.62 124.79 28.43
N ASP A 408 51.89 124.52 28.23
CA ASP A 408 53.02 125.41 28.44
C ASP A 408 54.40 124.70 28.13
N PRO A 409 55.55 125.46 28.02
CA PRO A 409 56.12 125.95 26.76
C PRO A 409 57.53 125.35 26.53
N GLU A 410 58.08 125.68 25.35
CA GLU A 410 59.43 125.44 24.84
C GLU A 410 60.53 125.88 25.84
N PRO A 411 61.88 125.53 25.85
CA PRO A 411 62.74 125.67 24.65
C PRO A 411 63.96 124.63 24.53
N LYS A 412 64.57 124.82 23.40
CA LYS A 412 66.02 124.72 23.03
C LYS A 412 66.69 123.35 22.78
N LYS A 413 67.06 123.26 21.50
CA LYS A 413 68.27 122.74 20.82
C LYS A 413 69.41 122.05 21.63
N SER A 414 69.89 121.02 21.16
CA SER A 414 71.29 120.74 20.75
C SER A 414 71.40 119.31 20.11
N ASP A 415 71.84 119.36 19.00
CA ASP A 415 72.87 118.63 18.18
C ASP A 415 73.44 117.32 18.70
N ASP A 416 73.83 116.66 17.73
CA ASP A 416 74.75 115.55 17.65
C ASP A 416 74.16 114.17 17.84
N GLY A 417 74.19 113.30 16.93
CA GLY A 417 75.13 113.04 15.88
C GLY A 417 75.44 111.52 15.91
N TRP A 418 75.39 110.92 14.76
CA TRP A 418 76.05 109.63 14.43
C TRP A 418 75.41 108.31 15.02
N SER A 419 75.23 107.36 14.36
CA SER A 419 75.54 106.57 13.16
C SER A 419 75.43 105.07 13.50
N GLU A 420 74.98 104.36 12.51
CA GLU A 420 75.33 102.95 12.16
C GLU A 420 75.19 101.86 13.24
N LEU A 421 74.41 100.89 13.03
CA LEU A 421 74.62 99.54 12.34
C LEU A 421 73.31 98.82 12.36
#